data_55f16d8be708d7ab67f4a09884f8213c
#
_entry.id   55f16d8be708d7ab67f4a09884f8213c
#
_cell.length_a   1.000
_cell.length_b   1.000
_cell.length_c   1.000
_cell.angle_alpha   90.00
_cell.angle_beta   90.00
_cell.angle_gamma   90.00
#
_symmetry.space_group_name_H-M   'P 1'
#
loop_
_entity.id
_entity.type
_entity.pdbx_description
1 polymer ?
#
loop_
_entity_poly.entity_id
_entity_poly.type
_entity_poly.pdbx_seq_one_letter_code
_entity_poly.pdbx_strand_id
1 'polypeptide(L)'
;MKSWVEISSARLAENFRAVRSAAGAGVETLAVIKANAYGHDAAICSQVLVEAGAQWLGVSDVEEGAALREVVPHSGLRVLVMSGMEIADAPGLVLHGLTPVVWTADHVTAMERAARASGLRVNVHLEIETGMARQGVAVGPDLARVLERLADSRWVHCEGVMTHLCCSEVVGAQTTKVAQDIFRVALEQVAAAGVKPDFVHLANTSAVDEGSTLTWLRARAKAMDARAMVRVGLGLYGHCLEIEGEAPHRLQPKLAPVLSWKTQVIGLREIEAGATVGYGATFVAPRKMRLALLPVGYADGFRRAASSGVGDGWVIIAGKRAAVMGRVSMNLTVVDVSAIDRVYEGMEVLLLGDGVTAEDQARWSGTISYDILCGIRARMVKA
;
A
#
# COMPACT_ATOMS: atom_id res chain seq x y z
N MET A 1 4.53 -26.84 7.39
CA MET A 1 4.23 -25.40 7.48
C MET A 1 2.73 -25.27 7.28
N LYS A 2 2.03 -24.45 8.09
CA LYS A 2 0.55 -24.31 8.05
C LYS A 2 0.08 -23.58 6.77
N SER A 3 0.67 -22.41 6.53
CA SER A 3 0.52 -21.64 5.29
C SER A 3 1.76 -20.77 5.07
N TRP A 4 1.98 -20.31 3.86
CA TRP A 4 3.10 -19.44 3.50
C TRP A 4 2.72 -18.49 2.37
N VAL A 5 3.46 -17.39 2.31
CA VAL A 5 3.35 -16.40 1.24
C VAL A 5 4.63 -16.40 0.45
N GLU A 6 4.53 -16.50 -0.86
CA GLU A 6 5.64 -16.36 -1.80
C GLU A 6 5.62 -14.95 -2.39
N ILE A 7 6.76 -14.25 -2.31
CA ILE A 7 6.95 -12.90 -2.85
C ILE A 7 7.85 -12.97 -4.08
N SER A 8 7.29 -12.64 -5.24
CA SER A 8 8.03 -12.62 -6.51
C SER A 8 8.85 -11.34 -6.65
N SER A 9 10.15 -11.45 -6.42
CA SER A 9 11.12 -10.35 -6.58
C SER A 9 11.15 -9.83 -8.02
N ALA A 10 11.03 -10.71 -9.00
CA ALA A 10 11.01 -10.33 -10.41
C ALA A 10 9.82 -9.45 -10.75
N ARG A 11 8.59 -9.87 -10.34
CA ARG A 11 7.36 -9.10 -10.58
C ARG A 11 7.39 -7.74 -9.87
N LEU A 12 7.90 -7.69 -8.63
CA LEU A 12 8.04 -6.42 -7.90
C LEU A 12 8.95 -5.43 -8.62
N ALA A 13 10.12 -5.90 -9.09
CA ALA A 13 11.06 -5.07 -9.84
C ALA A 13 10.48 -4.63 -11.20
N GLU A 14 9.75 -5.49 -11.90
CA GLU A 14 9.07 -5.18 -13.16
C GLU A 14 7.95 -4.16 -12.95
N ASN A 15 7.11 -4.34 -11.94
CA ASN A 15 6.06 -3.38 -11.58
C ASN A 15 6.65 -2.01 -11.25
N PHE A 16 7.73 -1.95 -10.48
CA PHE A 16 8.40 -0.68 -10.19
C PHE A 16 8.91 0.02 -11.45
N ARG A 17 9.51 -0.71 -12.39
CA ARG A 17 9.95 -0.13 -13.67
C ARG A 17 8.76 0.33 -14.52
N ALA A 18 7.65 -0.42 -14.54
CA ALA A 18 6.43 -0.04 -15.25
C ALA A 18 5.84 1.25 -14.68
N VAL A 19 5.77 1.37 -13.35
CA VAL A 19 5.32 2.58 -12.65
C VAL A 19 6.20 3.79 -12.99
N ARG A 20 7.53 3.66 -12.93
CA ARG A 20 8.46 4.72 -13.32
C ARG A 20 8.26 5.15 -14.77
N SER A 21 8.09 4.19 -15.67
CA SER A 21 7.82 4.46 -17.08
C SER A 21 6.50 5.21 -17.28
N ALA A 22 5.44 4.80 -16.57
CA ALA A 22 4.12 5.46 -16.64
C ALA A 22 4.15 6.88 -16.05
N ALA A 23 4.89 7.10 -14.94
CA ALA A 23 5.10 8.42 -14.37
C ALA A 23 5.88 9.34 -15.33
N GLY A 24 6.80 8.76 -16.11
CA GLY A 24 7.54 9.42 -17.20
C GLY A 24 8.83 10.09 -16.76
N ALA A 25 9.65 10.46 -17.74
CA ALA A 25 10.97 11.04 -17.52
C ALA A 25 10.92 12.31 -16.65
N GLY A 26 11.89 12.46 -15.75
CA GLY A 26 12.01 13.62 -14.86
C GLY A 26 11.04 13.62 -13.68
N VAL A 27 10.19 12.61 -13.53
CA VAL A 27 9.32 12.43 -12.36
C VAL A 27 9.97 11.43 -11.40
N GLU A 28 10.19 11.86 -10.17
CA GLU A 28 10.72 11.00 -9.10
C GLU A 28 9.63 10.03 -8.62
N THR A 29 10.02 8.80 -8.30
CA THR A 29 9.09 7.78 -7.82
C THR A 29 9.46 7.36 -6.40
N LEU A 30 8.58 7.69 -5.45
CA LEU A 30 8.63 7.20 -4.10
C LEU A 30 7.86 5.89 -4.01
N ALA A 31 8.56 4.81 -3.69
CA ALA A 31 7.98 3.49 -3.50
C ALA A 31 7.44 3.34 -2.07
N VAL A 32 6.11 3.21 -1.92
CA VAL A 32 5.47 3.13 -0.60
C VAL A 32 5.46 1.69 -0.10
N ILE A 33 6.15 1.46 1.02
CA ILE A 33 6.34 0.13 1.65
C ILE A 33 5.82 0.06 3.09
N LYS A 34 4.98 1.00 3.49
CA LYS A 34 4.33 1.02 4.81
C LYS A 34 3.46 -0.21 5.06
N ALA A 35 3.08 -0.45 6.32
CA ALA A 35 2.29 -1.60 6.75
C ALA A 35 2.93 -2.92 6.29
N ASN A 36 4.23 -3.07 6.60
CA ASN A 36 5.05 -4.21 6.17
C ASN A 36 4.97 -4.46 4.66
N ALA A 37 5.15 -3.39 3.85
CA ALA A 37 5.02 -3.42 2.39
C ALA A 37 3.64 -3.94 1.94
N TYR A 38 2.55 -3.41 2.50
CA TYR A 38 1.19 -3.88 2.24
C TYR A 38 1.03 -5.39 2.48
N GLY A 39 1.69 -5.90 3.51
CA GLY A 39 1.68 -7.33 3.84
C GLY A 39 2.63 -8.20 3.01
N HIS A 40 3.55 -7.60 2.22
CA HIS A 40 4.48 -8.30 1.31
C HIS A 40 5.90 -8.46 1.90
N ASP A 41 6.12 -8.17 3.18
CA ASP A 41 7.43 -8.13 3.83
C ASP A 41 8.30 -6.95 3.40
N ALA A 42 8.37 -5.93 4.27
CA ALA A 42 9.10 -4.70 3.99
C ALA A 42 10.62 -4.94 3.79
N ALA A 43 11.18 -5.95 4.47
CA ALA A 43 12.60 -6.28 4.35
C ALA A 43 12.91 -6.86 2.96
N ILE A 44 12.11 -7.81 2.48
CA ILE A 44 12.26 -8.38 1.14
C ILE A 44 12.02 -7.30 0.08
N CYS A 45 10.89 -6.58 0.20
CA CYS A 45 10.48 -5.60 -0.81
C CYS A 45 11.45 -4.42 -0.93
N SER A 46 11.98 -3.92 0.18
CA SER A 46 12.93 -2.80 0.17
C SER A 46 14.23 -3.13 -0.56
N GLN A 47 14.78 -4.31 -0.32
CA GLN A 47 15.98 -4.77 -1.02
C GLN A 47 15.76 -4.82 -2.54
N VAL A 48 14.68 -5.47 -2.97
CA VAL A 48 14.33 -5.60 -4.39
C VAL A 48 14.10 -4.24 -5.04
N LEU A 49 13.40 -3.32 -4.37
CA LEU A 49 13.11 -1.99 -4.90
C LEU A 49 14.38 -1.14 -5.03
N VAL A 50 15.28 -1.20 -4.06
CA VAL A 50 16.57 -0.49 -4.11
C VAL A 50 17.45 -1.06 -5.22
N GLU A 51 17.54 -2.38 -5.35
CA GLU A 51 18.23 -3.04 -6.46
C GLU A 51 17.63 -2.67 -7.84
N ALA A 52 16.31 -2.45 -7.90
CA ALA A 52 15.61 -1.97 -9.09
C ALA A 52 15.79 -0.46 -9.35
N GLY A 53 16.49 0.26 -8.46
CA GLY A 53 16.84 1.67 -8.59
C GLY A 53 15.89 2.65 -7.91
N ALA A 54 15.15 2.22 -6.87
CA ALA A 54 14.39 3.13 -6.02
C ALA A 54 15.34 3.98 -5.17
N GLN A 55 15.16 5.29 -5.22
CA GLN A 55 15.91 6.27 -4.41
C GLN A 55 15.11 6.75 -3.21
N TRP A 56 13.79 6.53 -3.22
CA TRP A 56 12.86 6.93 -2.18
C TRP A 56 11.97 5.76 -1.77
N LEU A 57 11.90 5.54 -0.46
CA LEU A 57 10.93 4.64 0.15
C LEU A 57 10.01 5.42 1.10
N GLY A 58 8.74 5.00 1.20
CA GLY A 58 7.75 5.62 2.08
C GLY A 58 7.24 4.62 3.11
N VAL A 59 7.34 5.00 4.38
CA VAL A 59 6.88 4.23 5.55
C VAL A 59 5.80 4.99 6.31
N SER A 60 5.12 4.35 7.28
CA SER A 60 4.11 5.02 8.10
C SER A 60 4.73 5.82 9.25
N ASP A 61 5.67 5.28 9.98
CA ASP A 61 6.18 5.78 11.25
C ASP A 61 7.70 5.60 11.40
N VAL A 62 8.21 6.03 12.55
CA VAL A 62 9.64 6.01 12.86
C VAL A 62 10.15 4.57 13.02
N GLU A 63 9.35 3.70 13.62
CA GLU A 63 9.69 2.31 13.88
C GLU A 63 9.89 1.53 12.57
N GLU A 64 8.96 1.68 11.62
CA GLU A 64 9.13 1.10 10.28
C GLU A 64 10.38 1.66 9.59
N GLY A 65 10.63 2.96 9.71
CA GLY A 65 11.80 3.62 9.13
C GLY A 65 13.12 3.14 9.75
N ALA A 66 13.17 2.97 11.07
CA ALA A 66 14.33 2.46 11.79
C ALA A 66 14.63 1.00 11.39
N ALA A 67 13.61 0.13 11.43
CA ALA A 67 13.73 -1.27 10.99
C ALA A 67 14.21 -1.37 9.52
N LEU A 68 13.72 -0.48 8.65
CA LEU A 68 14.15 -0.42 7.26
C LEU A 68 15.66 -0.09 7.13
N ARG A 69 16.18 0.83 7.95
CA ARG A 69 17.60 1.20 7.95
C ARG A 69 18.52 0.05 8.34
N GLU A 70 18.06 -0.88 9.20
CA GLU A 70 18.81 -2.08 9.55
C GLU A 70 18.93 -3.05 8.36
N VAL A 71 17.91 -3.12 7.52
CA VAL A 71 17.85 -4.03 6.37
C VAL A 71 18.55 -3.45 5.13
N VAL A 72 18.39 -2.15 4.92
CA VAL A 72 18.92 -1.42 3.76
C VAL A 72 19.72 -0.21 4.21
N PRO A 73 20.98 -0.42 4.68
CA PRO A 73 21.82 0.66 5.23
C PRO A 73 22.43 1.56 4.15
N HIS A 74 21.77 1.75 3.02
CA HIS A 74 22.31 2.51 1.89
C HIS A 74 22.28 4.01 2.18
N SER A 75 23.43 4.68 2.18
CA SER A 75 23.59 6.09 2.54
C SER A 75 22.87 7.09 1.62
N GLY A 76 22.58 6.70 0.38
CA GLY A 76 21.83 7.52 -0.60
C GLY A 76 20.32 7.29 -0.62
N LEU A 77 19.81 6.31 0.13
CA LEU A 77 18.38 6.00 0.17
C LEU A 77 17.64 7.00 1.06
N ARG A 78 16.62 7.63 0.49
CA ARG A 78 15.73 8.57 1.18
C ARG A 78 14.51 7.81 1.72
N VAL A 79 14.13 8.10 2.97
CA VAL A 79 12.97 7.45 3.61
C VAL A 79 12.03 8.53 4.12
N LEU A 80 10.82 8.59 3.55
CA LEU A 80 9.75 9.50 3.95
C LEU A 80 8.84 8.82 4.97
N VAL A 81 8.68 9.40 6.15
CA VAL A 81 7.68 9.01 7.15
C VAL A 81 6.38 9.74 6.84
N MET A 82 5.38 9.02 6.34
CA MET A 82 4.23 9.59 5.63
C MET A 82 3.01 9.86 6.50
N SER A 83 2.85 9.17 7.63
CA SER A 83 1.67 9.36 8.49
C SER A 83 1.87 10.48 9.53
N GLY A 84 2.87 11.33 9.31
CA GLY A 84 3.24 12.42 10.21
C GLY A 84 4.21 11.98 11.29
N MET A 85 4.29 12.79 12.33
CA MET A 85 5.18 12.55 13.49
C MET A 85 4.49 13.04 14.76
N GLU A 86 4.78 12.40 15.87
CA GLU A 86 4.60 12.98 17.19
C GLU A 86 5.82 13.88 17.54
N ILE A 87 5.64 14.82 18.43
CA ILE A 87 6.76 15.71 18.86
C ILE A 87 7.89 14.90 19.47
N ALA A 88 7.57 13.81 20.17
CA ALA A 88 8.53 12.89 20.79
C ALA A 88 9.37 12.10 19.79
N ASP A 89 8.93 11.96 18.54
CA ASP A 89 9.60 11.19 17.49
C ASP A 89 10.83 11.93 16.93
N ALA A 90 10.90 13.25 17.08
CA ALA A 90 11.91 14.07 16.42
C ALA A 90 13.36 13.59 16.64
N PRO A 91 13.80 13.17 17.84
CA PRO A 91 15.15 12.62 18.02
C PRO A 91 15.37 11.32 17.24
N GLY A 92 14.39 10.42 17.20
CA GLY A 92 14.46 9.15 16.46
C GLY A 92 14.51 9.37 14.94
N LEU A 93 13.72 10.32 14.41
CA LEU A 93 13.74 10.71 13.01
C LEU A 93 15.14 11.21 12.59
N VAL A 94 15.78 12.05 13.42
CA VAL A 94 17.13 12.53 13.15
C VAL A 94 18.16 11.41 13.26
N LEU A 95 18.07 10.58 14.30
CA LEU A 95 19.00 9.48 14.55
C LEU A 95 19.06 8.50 13.38
N HIS A 96 17.90 8.16 12.80
CA HIS A 96 17.80 7.20 11.68
C HIS A 96 17.85 7.87 10.29
N GLY A 97 18.06 9.20 10.22
CA GLY A 97 18.12 9.94 8.95
C GLY A 97 16.82 9.81 8.14
N LEU A 98 15.67 9.92 8.82
CA LEU A 98 14.35 9.86 8.22
C LEU A 98 13.82 11.26 7.93
N THR A 99 13.03 11.40 6.88
CA THR A 99 12.38 12.65 6.47
C THR A 99 10.90 12.59 6.86
N PRO A 100 10.42 13.33 7.88
CA PRO A 100 9.01 13.31 8.25
C PRO A 100 8.15 14.19 7.37
N VAL A 101 6.88 13.84 7.26
CA VAL A 101 5.82 14.75 6.82
C VAL A 101 5.38 15.60 8.01
N VAL A 102 5.31 16.91 7.82
CA VAL A 102 4.93 17.89 8.84
C VAL A 102 3.80 18.78 8.35
N TRP A 103 2.98 19.31 9.29
CA TRP A 103 1.88 20.23 8.98
C TRP A 103 1.55 21.21 10.12
N THR A 104 2.37 21.28 11.18
CA THR A 104 2.23 22.25 12.25
C THR A 104 3.54 22.96 12.51
N ALA A 105 3.49 24.18 13.04
CA ALA A 105 4.66 24.91 13.48
C ALA A 105 5.41 24.18 14.62
N ASP A 106 4.69 23.42 15.44
CA ASP A 106 5.27 22.62 16.53
C ASP A 106 6.09 21.44 15.99
N HIS A 107 5.64 20.77 14.91
CA HIS A 107 6.44 19.74 14.22
C HIS A 107 7.78 20.32 13.74
N VAL A 108 7.76 21.49 13.08
CA VAL A 108 8.98 22.16 12.62
C VAL A 108 9.88 22.52 13.79
N THR A 109 9.30 23.03 14.88
CA THR A 109 10.05 23.40 16.10
C THR A 109 10.68 22.16 16.77
N ALA A 110 9.98 21.04 16.81
CA ALA A 110 10.51 19.78 17.35
C ALA A 110 11.69 19.27 16.51
N MET A 111 11.53 19.26 15.19
CA MET A 111 12.60 18.88 14.27
C MET A 111 13.80 19.81 14.37
N GLU A 112 13.59 21.12 14.50
CA GLU A 112 14.68 22.08 14.68
C GLU A 112 15.46 21.84 15.97
N ARG A 113 14.78 21.56 17.09
CA ARG A 113 15.44 21.22 18.37
C ARG A 113 16.29 19.97 18.25
N ALA A 114 15.76 18.90 17.66
CA ALA A 114 16.46 17.63 17.47
C ALA A 114 17.66 17.80 16.52
N ALA A 115 17.49 18.52 15.41
CA ALA A 115 18.54 18.84 14.45
C ALA A 115 19.70 19.63 15.10
N ARG A 116 19.39 20.67 15.88
CA ARG A 116 20.39 21.43 16.62
C ARG A 116 21.15 20.60 17.65
N ALA A 117 20.45 19.73 18.37
CA ALA A 117 21.07 18.84 19.36
C ALA A 117 22.03 17.84 18.73
N SER A 118 21.76 17.38 17.52
CA SER A 118 22.62 16.45 16.76
C SER A 118 23.70 17.16 15.92
N GLY A 119 23.62 18.48 15.73
CA GLY A 119 24.49 19.23 14.82
C GLY A 119 24.23 18.96 13.34
N LEU A 120 23.09 18.35 12.98
CA LEU A 120 22.73 17.96 11.61
C LEU A 120 21.62 18.84 11.06
N ARG A 121 21.69 19.17 9.78
CA ARG A 121 20.53 19.72 9.05
C ARG A 121 19.63 18.58 8.63
N VAL A 122 18.31 18.77 8.72
CA VAL A 122 17.30 17.77 8.45
C VAL A 122 16.31 18.26 7.39
N ASN A 123 15.71 17.32 6.69
CA ASN A 123 14.68 17.57 5.69
C ASN A 123 13.31 17.23 6.22
N VAL A 124 12.29 17.96 5.76
CA VAL A 124 10.88 17.67 6.03
C VAL A 124 10.07 17.84 4.75
N HIS A 125 8.94 17.15 4.64
CA HIS A 125 7.93 17.43 3.61
C HIS A 125 6.70 18.07 4.26
N LEU A 126 6.26 19.20 3.73
CA LEU A 126 5.06 19.91 4.18
C LEU A 126 3.83 19.32 3.49
N GLU A 127 2.84 18.85 4.26
CA GLU A 127 1.58 18.38 3.70
C GLU A 127 0.48 19.43 3.82
N ILE A 128 -0.21 19.66 2.70
CA ILE A 128 -1.33 20.60 2.57
C ILE A 128 -2.64 19.80 2.58
N GLU A 129 -3.59 20.19 3.42
CA GLU A 129 -4.95 19.68 3.40
C GLU A 129 -5.71 20.28 2.21
N THR A 130 -6.26 19.40 1.36
CA THR A 130 -6.96 19.83 0.14
C THR A 130 -8.33 19.18 -0.06
N GLY A 131 -8.91 18.62 1.00
CA GLY A 131 -10.26 18.06 0.98
C GLY A 131 -10.34 16.58 1.37
N MET A 132 -9.25 15.97 1.85
CA MET A 132 -9.29 14.61 2.40
C MET A 132 -9.69 14.58 3.88
N ALA A 133 -9.52 15.68 4.60
CA ALA A 133 -9.83 15.85 6.03
C ALA A 133 -9.16 14.77 6.93
N ARG A 134 -7.90 14.45 6.65
CA ARG A 134 -7.15 13.42 7.38
C ARG A 134 -5.90 13.97 8.08
N GLN A 135 -5.01 14.60 7.34
CA GLN A 135 -3.78 15.22 7.82
C GLN A 135 -3.40 16.37 6.88
N GLY A 136 -2.39 17.17 7.26
CA GLY A 136 -1.97 18.34 6.48
C GLY A 136 -2.48 19.65 7.07
N VAL A 137 -1.84 20.77 6.68
CA VAL A 137 -2.24 22.11 7.08
C VAL A 137 -3.16 22.74 6.04
N ALA A 138 -4.25 23.35 6.49
CA ALA A 138 -5.15 24.10 5.62
C ALA A 138 -4.53 25.43 5.20
N VAL A 139 -4.86 25.88 3.97
CA VAL A 139 -4.49 27.22 3.48
C VAL A 139 -5.09 28.29 4.39
N GLY A 140 -4.27 29.24 4.82
CA GLY A 140 -4.68 30.31 5.74
C GLY A 140 -3.64 30.60 6.82
N PRO A 141 -4.09 31.12 8.00
CA PRO A 141 -3.18 31.55 9.08
C PRO A 141 -2.28 30.43 9.61
N ASP A 142 -2.75 29.17 9.63
CA ASP A 142 -1.96 28.03 10.12
C ASP A 142 -0.82 27.72 9.17
N LEU A 143 -1.09 27.68 7.85
CA LEU A 143 -0.05 27.54 6.84
C LEU A 143 0.97 28.67 6.93
N ALA A 144 0.52 29.92 7.10
CA ALA A 144 1.44 31.05 7.23
C ALA A 144 2.40 30.89 8.42
N ARG A 145 1.92 30.41 9.58
CA ARG A 145 2.77 30.11 10.76
C ARG A 145 3.79 29.01 10.50
N VAL A 146 3.38 27.94 9.79
CA VAL A 146 4.30 26.85 9.43
C VAL A 146 5.38 27.36 8.47
N LEU A 147 4.99 28.17 7.47
CA LEU A 147 5.92 28.74 6.49
C LEU A 147 6.92 29.72 7.12
N GLU A 148 6.47 30.56 8.05
CA GLU A 148 7.35 31.44 8.83
C GLU A 148 8.42 30.64 9.57
N ARG A 149 8.03 29.57 10.28
CA ARG A 149 8.97 28.68 10.98
C ARG A 149 9.96 27.99 10.04
N LEU A 150 9.49 27.55 8.87
CA LEU A 150 10.36 26.91 7.86
C LEU A 150 11.34 27.91 7.23
N ALA A 151 10.88 29.12 6.92
CA ALA A 151 11.71 30.17 6.33
C ALA A 151 12.83 30.67 7.29
N ASP A 152 12.51 30.75 8.57
CA ASP A 152 13.46 31.22 9.60
C ASP A 152 14.46 30.14 10.03
N SER A 153 14.19 28.87 9.80
CA SER A 153 15.02 27.77 10.27
C SER A 153 16.25 27.57 9.37
N ARG A 154 17.43 27.58 9.98
CA ARG A 154 18.68 27.17 9.32
C ARG A 154 18.95 25.66 9.46
N TRP A 155 18.15 24.95 10.28
CA TRP A 155 18.35 23.54 10.63
C TRP A 155 17.37 22.61 9.91
N VAL A 156 16.19 23.12 9.54
CA VAL A 156 15.15 22.36 8.87
C VAL A 156 14.99 22.88 7.45
N HIS A 157 15.12 22.00 6.47
CA HIS A 157 14.87 22.31 5.06
C HIS A 157 13.53 21.69 4.63
N CYS A 158 12.62 22.49 4.10
CA CYS A 158 11.42 22.02 3.45
C CYS A 158 11.79 21.43 2.08
N GLU A 159 12.09 20.14 2.05
CA GLU A 159 12.51 19.44 0.85
C GLU A 159 11.35 19.14 -0.10
N GLY A 160 10.15 18.94 0.43
CA GLY A 160 8.98 18.64 -0.40
C GLY A 160 7.72 19.35 0.08
N VAL A 161 6.84 19.66 -0.86
CA VAL A 161 5.45 20.07 -0.57
C VAL A 161 4.50 19.09 -1.21
N MET A 162 3.55 18.59 -0.43
CA MET A 162 2.66 17.52 -0.85
C MET A 162 1.20 17.73 -0.46
N THR A 163 0.33 17.03 -1.15
CA THR A 163 -1.04 16.75 -0.74
C THR A 163 -1.42 15.32 -1.12
N HIS A 164 -2.61 14.87 -0.73
CA HIS A 164 -3.14 13.57 -1.11
C HIS A 164 -4.54 13.69 -1.69
N LEU A 165 -4.75 13.08 -2.87
CA LEU A 165 -6.04 13.10 -3.58
C LEU A 165 -6.96 12.01 -3.02
N CYS A 166 -8.23 12.35 -2.77
CA CYS A 166 -9.23 11.41 -2.25
C CYS A 166 -9.97 10.63 -3.34
N CYS A 167 -10.01 11.12 -4.58
CA CYS A 167 -10.78 10.54 -5.70
C CYS A 167 -9.95 10.53 -6.99
N SER A 168 -8.72 10.02 -6.91
CA SER A 168 -7.81 9.97 -8.07
C SER A 168 -8.14 8.86 -9.07
N GLU A 169 -9.03 7.93 -8.69
CA GLU A 169 -9.57 6.87 -9.54
C GLU A 169 -10.76 7.32 -10.39
N VAL A 170 -11.34 8.51 -10.14
CA VAL A 170 -12.49 9.03 -10.88
C VAL A 170 -12.03 10.09 -11.88
N VAL A 171 -12.17 9.80 -13.17
CA VAL A 171 -11.75 10.71 -14.25
C VAL A 171 -12.54 12.02 -14.18
N GLY A 172 -11.81 13.12 -14.12
CA GLY A 172 -12.44 14.46 -14.12
C GLY A 172 -13.19 14.81 -12.84
N ALA A 173 -12.99 14.08 -11.73
CA ALA A 173 -13.63 14.34 -10.45
C ALA A 173 -13.52 15.81 -10.03
N GLN A 174 -14.64 16.41 -9.64
CA GLN A 174 -14.66 17.81 -9.17
C GLN A 174 -13.81 17.98 -7.90
N THR A 175 -13.81 16.97 -7.02
CA THR A 175 -12.98 16.95 -5.81
C THR A 175 -11.48 17.02 -6.14
N THR A 176 -11.03 16.32 -7.18
CA THR A 176 -9.63 16.40 -7.66
C THR A 176 -9.29 17.80 -8.19
N LYS A 177 -10.20 18.45 -8.92
CA LYS A 177 -10.00 19.83 -9.41
C LYS A 177 -9.93 20.82 -8.26
N VAL A 178 -10.83 20.72 -7.29
CA VAL A 178 -10.81 21.56 -6.07
C VAL A 178 -9.51 21.35 -5.29
N ALA A 179 -9.07 20.11 -5.10
CA ALA A 179 -7.81 19.80 -4.42
C ALA A 179 -6.61 20.41 -5.17
N GLN A 180 -6.58 20.35 -6.50
CA GLN A 180 -5.54 20.98 -7.32
C GLN A 180 -5.54 22.51 -7.18
N ASP A 181 -6.71 23.15 -7.13
CA ASP A 181 -6.81 24.60 -6.95
C ASP A 181 -6.34 25.05 -5.58
N ILE A 182 -6.74 24.35 -4.51
CA ILE A 182 -6.26 24.62 -3.14
C ILE A 182 -4.75 24.42 -3.08
N PHE A 183 -4.24 23.34 -3.65
CA PHE A 183 -2.80 23.06 -3.62
C PHE A 183 -2.00 24.10 -4.42
N ARG A 184 -2.54 24.60 -5.55
CA ARG A 184 -1.94 25.70 -6.31
C ARG A 184 -1.79 26.96 -5.44
N VAL A 185 -2.86 27.35 -4.73
CA VAL A 185 -2.83 28.51 -3.82
C VAL A 185 -1.81 28.31 -2.70
N ALA A 186 -1.72 27.10 -2.13
CA ALA A 186 -0.71 26.78 -1.13
C ALA A 186 0.72 26.90 -1.67
N LEU A 187 0.99 26.40 -2.88
CA LEU A 187 2.31 26.53 -3.53
C LEU A 187 2.69 27.99 -3.79
N GLU A 188 1.74 28.85 -4.13
CA GLU A 188 1.96 30.29 -4.28
C GLU A 188 2.33 30.93 -2.94
N GLN A 189 1.70 30.51 -1.83
CA GLN A 189 2.07 30.98 -0.48
C GLN A 189 3.45 30.48 -0.05
N VAL A 190 3.79 29.21 -0.36
CA VAL A 190 5.12 28.62 -0.13
C VAL A 190 6.20 29.45 -0.84
N ALA A 191 5.98 29.79 -2.11
CA ALA A 191 6.91 30.61 -2.90
C ALA A 191 7.02 32.05 -2.35
N ALA A 192 5.90 32.66 -1.97
CA ALA A 192 5.85 34.00 -1.40
C ALA A 192 6.58 34.09 -0.05
N ALA A 193 6.58 33.03 0.74
CA ALA A 193 7.34 32.91 1.99
C ALA A 193 8.85 32.66 1.78
N GLY A 194 9.32 32.53 0.53
CA GLY A 194 10.72 32.25 0.21
C GLY A 194 11.14 30.79 0.45
N VAL A 195 10.20 29.89 0.74
CA VAL A 195 10.48 28.47 0.91
C VAL A 195 10.64 27.83 -0.47
N LYS A 196 11.74 27.11 -0.67
CA LYS A 196 12.11 26.50 -1.96
C LYS A 196 12.20 24.98 -1.82
N PRO A 197 11.12 24.25 -2.13
CA PRO A 197 11.13 22.79 -2.07
C PRO A 197 11.86 22.19 -3.29
N ASP A 198 12.53 21.05 -3.08
CA ASP A 198 13.12 20.26 -4.17
C ASP A 198 12.06 19.41 -4.89
N PHE A 199 10.95 19.11 -4.20
CA PHE A 199 9.89 18.24 -4.73
C PHE A 199 8.48 18.82 -4.51
N VAL A 200 7.62 18.60 -5.53
CA VAL A 200 6.17 18.79 -5.42
C VAL A 200 5.49 17.47 -5.74
N HIS A 201 4.57 16.99 -4.87
CA HIS A 201 3.92 15.69 -5.09
C HIS A 201 2.47 15.60 -4.58
N LEU A 202 1.60 14.94 -5.37
CA LEU A 202 0.22 14.64 -5.02
C LEU A 202 -0.28 13.29 -5.59
N ALA A 203 0.35 12.77 -6.64
CA ALA A 203 -0.12 11.60 -7.36
C ALA A 203 0.19 10.30 -6.62
N ASN A 204 -0.84 9.47 -6.43
CA ASN A 204 -0.78 8.08 -5.96
C ASN A 204 -0.84 7.10 -7.15
N THR A 205 -1.04 5.79 -6.91
CA THR A 205 -1.15 4.76 -7.96
C THR A 205 -2.22 5.09 -8.98
N SER A 206 -3.46 5.40 -8.53
CA SER A 206 -4.59 5.68 -9.44
C SER A 206 -4.36 6.93 -10.29
N ALA A 207 -3.78 7.99 -9.71
CA ALA A 207 -3.42 9.19 -10.45
C ALA A 207 -2.31 8.95 -11.49
N VAL A 208 -1.40 7.99 -11.25
CA VAL A 208 -0.40 7.57 -12.24
C VAL A 208 -1.05 6.74 -13.35
N ASP A 209 -2.00 5.86 -13.02
CA ASP A 209 -2.70 5.02 -13.99
C ASP A 209 -3.64 5.84 -14.87
N GLU A 210 -4.42 6.75 -14.30
CA GLU A 210 -5.30 7.69 -15.01
C GLU A 210 -4.50 8.71 -15.84
N GLY A 211 -3.48 9.32 -15.25
CA GLY A 211 -2.44 10.11 -15.94
C GLY A 211 -2.70 11.58 -16.19
N SER A 212 -3.93 12.11 -16.14
CA SER A 212 -4.22 13.55 -16.39
C SER A 212 -3.57 14.44 -15.33
N THR A 213 -3.59 14.00 -14.09
CA THR A 213 -2.97 14.66 -12.93
C THR A 213 -1.46 14.88 -13.09
N LEU A 214 -0.76 14.00 -13.82
CA LEU A 214 0.70 14.10 -13.99
C LEU A 214 1.11 15.35 -14.79
N THR A 215 0.31 15.75 -15.78
CA THR A 215 0.56 16.97 -16.56
C THR A 215 0.46 18.20 -15.68
N TRP A 216 -0.56 18.28 -14.86
CA TRP A 216 -0.75 19.35 -13.88
C TRP A 216 0.41 19.39 -12.87
N LEU A 217 0.77 18.24 -12.29
CA LEU A 217 1.86 18.11 -11.33
C LEU A 217 3.19 18.62 -11.89
N ARG A 218 3.57 18.20 -13.09
CA ARG A 218 4.80 18.66 -13.75
C ARG A 218 4.82 20.15 -13.96
N ALA A 219 3.69 20.74 -14.39
CA ALA A 219 3.59 22.18 -14.58
C ALA A 219 3.77 22.94 -13.26
N ARG A 220 3.21 22.45 -12.15
CA ARG A 220 3.37 23.07 -10.82
C ARG A 220 4.77 22.91 -10.28
N ALA A 221 5.36 21.73 -10.37
CA ALA A 221 6.74 21.49 -9.95
C ALA A 221 7.71 22.42 -10.70
N LYS A 222 7.56 22.53 -12.04
CA LYS A 222 8.36 23.45 -12.86
C LYS A 222 8.20 24.91 -12.43
N ALA A 223 6.98 25.35 -12.09
CA ALA A 223 6.73 26.72 -11.62
C ALA A 223 7.40 27.03 -10.26
N MET A 224 7.67 25.99 -9.47
CA MET A 224 8.39 26.08 -8.18
C MET A 224 9.90 25.85 -8.31
N ASP A 225 10.43 25.69 -9.53
CA ASP A 225 11.81 25.24 -9.78
C ASP A 225 12.15 23.93 -9.04
N ALA A 226 11.17 23.05 -8.93
CA ALA A 226 11.22 21.78 -8.21
C ALA A 226 11.01 20.60 -9.16
N ARG A 227 11.30 19.40 -8.69
CA ARG A 227 10.98 18.14 -9.39
C ARG A 227 9.59 17.64 -9.01
N ALA A 228 8.89 17.06 -9.98
CA ALA A 228 7.67 16.33 -9.71
C ALA A 228 7.99 14.97 -9.06
N MET A 229 7.19 14.54 -8.09
CA MET A 229 7.30 13.23 -7.46
C MET A 229 5.93 12.55 -7.41
N VAL A 230 5.91 11.22 -7.60
CA VAL A 230 4.73 10.38 -7.39
C VAL A 230 4.97 9.43 -6.22
N ARG A 231 3.90 9.06 -5.50
CA ARG A 231 3.95 8.13 -4.37
C ARG A 231 3.11 6.91 -4.68
N VAL A 232 3.75 5.84 -5.12
CA VAL A 232 3.07 4.63 -5.56
C VAL A 232 3.19 3.53 -4.50
N GLY A 233 2.07 2.98 -4.09
CA GLY A 233 1.98 1.85 -3.17
C GLY A 233 1.40 0.63 -3.91
N LEU A 234 0.09 0.55 -4.02
CA LEU A 234 -0.64 -0.62 -4.53
C LEU A 234 -0.12 -1.13 -5.88
N GLY A 235 0.21 -0.21 -6.81
CA GLY A 235 0.76 -0.56 -8.12
C GLY A 235 2.09 -1.32 -8.08
N LEU A 236 2.91 -1.11 -7.04
CA LEU A 236 4.15 -1.87 -6.86
C LEU A 236 3.87 -3.37 -6.66
N TYR A 237 2.78 -3.67 -5.96
CA TYR A 237 2.36 -5.02 -5.60
C TYR A 237 1.48 -5.69 -6.66
N GLY A 238 1.29 -5.01 -7.81
CA GLY A 238 0.58 -5.56 -8.96
C GLY A 238 -0.93 -5.36 -8.95
N HIS A 239 -1.41 -4.41 -8.16
CA HIS A 239 -2.83 -4.09 -8.05
C HIS A 239 -3.10 -2.64 -8.39
N CYS A 240 -4.26 -2.35 -8.98
CA CYS A 240 -4.79 -1.01 -9.20
C CYS A 240 -6.27 -0.98 -8.82
N LEU A 241 -6.75 0.16 -8.38
CA LEU A 241 -8.19 0.40 -8.32
C LEU A 241 -8.74 0.53 -9.73
N GLU A 242 -9.98 0.17 -9.93
CA GLU A 242 -10.70 0.44 -11.17
C GLU A 242 -10.80 1.94 -11.38
N ILE A 243 -10.49 2.40 -12.59
CA ILE A 243 -10.65 3.80 -12.97
C ILE A 243 -12.08 4.01 -13.47
N GLU A 244 -12.80 4.87 -12.79
CA GLU A 244 -14.17 5.25 -13.16
C GLU A 244 -14.14 6.34 -14.25
N GLY A 245 -14.67 6.04 -15.42
CA GLY A 245 -14.71 6.93 -16.58
C GLY A 245 -13.75 6.51 -17.69
N GLU A 246 -13.76 7.27 -18.79
CA GLU A 246 -12.91 6.99 -19.96
C GLU A 246 -11.52 7.63 -19.79
N ALA A 247 -10.51 6.81 -19.51
CA ALA A 247 -9.10 7.18 -19.55
C ALA A 247 -8.24 6.00 -20.04
N PRO A 248 -7.12 6.26 -20.70
CA PRO A 248 -6.18 5.20 -21.04
C PRO A 248 -5.49 4.72 -19.75
N HIS A 249 -5.63 3.45 -19.41
CA HIS A 249 -4.88 2.83 -18.32
C HIS A 249 -3.39 2.79 -18.68
N ARG A 250 -2.55 3.37 -17.85
CA ARG A 250 -1.10 3.41 -18.07
C ARG A 250 -0.38 2.23 -17.42
N LEU A 251 -0.96 1.71 -16.33
CA LEU A 251 -0.39 0.62 -15.54
C LEU A 251 -1.05 -0.72 -15.86
N GLN A 252 -2.35 -0.76 -16.12
CA GLN A 252 -3.04 -2.00 -16.50
C GLN A 252 -2.96 -2.23 -18.02
N PRO A 253 -2.83 -3.47 -18.49
CA PRO A 253 -2.62 -4.73 -17.76
C PRO A 253 -1.14 -5.08 -17.48
N LYS A 254 -0.24 -4.10 -17.42
CA LYS A 254 1.21 -4.31 -17.35
C LYS A 254 1.70 -4.82 -15.99
N LEU A 255 0.93 -4.57 -14.93
CA LEU A 255 1.31 -4.97 -13.57
C LEU A 255 0.87 -6.42 -13.28
N ALA A 256 1.72 -7.15 -12.56
CA ALA A 256 1.44 -8.51 -12.15
C ALA A 256 1.45 -8.63 -10.61
N PRO A 257 0.47 -9.35 -10.00
CA PRO A 257 0.46 -9.58 -8.56
C PRO A 257 1.76 -10.20 -8.07
N VAL A 258 2.33 -9.62 -7.02
CA VAL A 258 3.63 -9.99 -6.45
C VAL A 258 3.50 -11.14 -5.46
N LEU A 259 2.36 -11.23 -4.75
CA LEU A 259 2.11 -12.14 -3.65
C LEU A 259 1.26 -13.32 -4.09
N SER A 260 1.70 -14.54 -3.69
CA SER A 260 0.88 -15.74 -3.72
C SER A 260 0.80 -16.34 -2.31
N TRP A 261 -0.42 -16.54 -1.79
CA TRP A 261 -0.63 -17.14 -0.47
C TRP A 261 -1.11 -18.59 -0.63
N LYS A 262 -0.38 -19.51 -0.01
CA LYS A 262 -0.56 -20.95 -0.17
C LYS A 262 -0.74 -21.67 1.16
N THR A 263 -1.37 -22.82 1.09
CA THR A 263 -1.49 -23.82 2.14
C THR A 263 -1.48 -25.22 1.54
N GLN A 264 -1.81 -26.25 2.33
CA GLN A 264 -1.92 -27.63 1.88
C GLN A 264 -3.16 -28.32 2.45
N VAL A 265 -3.64 -29.33 1.78
CA VAL A 265 -4.69 -30.23 2.28
C VAL A 265 -4.12 -31.04 3.47
N ILE A 266 -4.83 -31.04 4.60
CA ILE A 266 -4.44 -31.81 5.80
C ILE A 266 -5.38 -32.97 6.14
N GLY A 267 -6.47 -33.13 5.39
CA GLY A 267 -7.41 -34.22 5.57
C GLY A 267 -8.46 -34.24 4.48
N LEU A 268 -8.97 -35.41 4.22
CA LEU A 268 -10.05 -35.65 3.26
C LEU A 268 -11.19 -36.40 3.94
N ARG A 269 -12.43 -36.08 3.56
CA ARG A 269 -13.63 -36.71 4.12
C ARG A 269 -14.72 -36.83 3.05
N GLU A 270 -15.36 -37.98 2.99
CA GLU A 270 -16.63 -38.11 2.30
C GLU A 270 -17.79 -37.86 3.25
N ILE A 271 -18.82 -37.20 2.77
CA ILE A 271 -20.09 -36.99 3.48
C ILE A 271 -21.25 -37.35 2.59
N GLU A 272 -22.31 -37.87 3.19
CA GLU A 272 -23.55 -38.23 2.48
C GLU A 272 -24.49 -37.02 2.34
N ALA A 273 -25.47 -37.12 1.44
CA ALA A 273 -26.53 -36.13 1.32
C ALA A 273 -27.23 -35.92 2.67
N GLY A 274 -27.53 -34.67 3.01
CA GLY A 274 -28.12 -34.27 4.30
C GLY A 274 -27.14 -34.06 5.43
N ALA A 275 -25.86 -34.40 5.28
CA ALA A 275 -24.84 -34.10 6.29
C ALA A 275 -24.58 -32.58 6.39
N THR A 276 -24.34 -32.10 7.59
CA THR A 276 -24.06 -30.69 7.84
C THR A 276 -22.56 -30.39 7.93
N VAL A 277 -22.13 -29.19 7.55
CA VAL A 277 -20.70 -28.75 7.60
C VAL A 277 -20.56 -27.48 8.40
N GLY A 278 -19.61 -27.49 9.34
CA GLY A 278 -19.14 -26.32 10.08
C GLY A 278 -20.07 -25.83 11.18
N TYR A 279 -19.69 -24.71 11.79
CA TYR A 279 -20.44 -24.10 12.89
C TYR A 279 -21.84 -23.65 12.48
N GLY A 280 -22.81 -23.96 13.33
CA GLY A 280 -24.21 -23.59 13.15
C GLY A 280 -24.93 -24.40 12.05
N ALA A 281 -24.27 -25.47 11.53
CA ALA A 281 -24.84 -26.33 10.49
C ALA A 281 -25.45 -25.56 9.29
N THR A 282 -24.79 -24.44 8.92
CA THR A 282 -25.30 -23.50 7.91
C THR A 282 -25.25 -24.05 6.50
N PHE A 283 -24.45 -25.09 6.25
CA PHE A 283 -24.42 -25.83 4.99
C PHE A 283 -24.91 -27.24 5.20
N VAL A 284 -25.84 -27.66 4.36
CA VAL A 284 -26.37 -29.05 4.29
C VAL A 284 -25.99 -29.62 2.93
N ALA A 285 -25.32 -30.76 2.90
CA ALA A 285 -24.85 -31.37 1.70
C ALA A 285 -26.06 -31.82 0.80
N PRO A 286 -26.20 -31.28 -0.42
CA PRO A 286 -27.31 -31.60 -1.32
C PRO A 286 -27.16 -33.00 -1.98
N ARG A 287 -25.96 -33.55 -1.92
CA ARG A 287 -25.56 -34.83 -2.52
C ARG A 287 -24.40 -35.44 -1.74
N LYS A 288 -23.98 -36.62 -2.07
CA LYS A 288 -22.68 -37.13 -1.60
C LYS A 288 -21.55 -36.21 -2.07
N MET A 289 -20.66 -35.82 -1.16
CA MET A 289 -19.57 -34.86 -1.43
C MET A 289 -18.25 -35.38 -0.87
N ARG A 290 -17.15 -34.99 -1.53
CA ARG A 290 -15.80 -35.17 -1.03
C ARG A 290 -15.25 -33.81 -0.61
N LEU A 291 -14.85 -33.68 0.65
CA LEU A 291 -14.37 -32.44 1.25
C LEU A 291 -12.88 -32.53 1.57
N ALA A 292 -12.17 -31.40 1.44
CA ALA A 292 -10.81 -31.25 1.91
C ALA A 292 -10.78 -30.27 3.09
N LEU A 293 -9.92 -30.55 4.08
CA LEU A 293 -9.66 -29.70 5.23
C LEU A 293 -8.36 -28.97 5.01
N LEU A 294 -8.39 -27.64 5.22
CA LEU A 294 -7.26 -26.73 5.12
C LEU A 294 -6.93 -26.16 6.49
N PRO A 295 -5.63 -26.08 6.91
CA PRO A 295 -5.21 -25.59 8.22
C PRO A 295 -5.13 -24.07 8.28
N VAL A 296 -6.07 -23.35 7.68
CA VAL A 296 -6.13 -21.89 7.57
C VAL A 296 -7.54 -21.43 7.87
N GLY A 297 -7.67 -20.33 8.60
CA GLY A 297 -8.94 -19.70 8.92
C GLY A 297 -8.80 -18.20 9.14
N TYR A 298 -9.80 -17.59 9.83
CA TYR A 298 -9.82 -16.13 9.96
C TYR A 298 -8.70 -15.55 10.85
N ALA A 299 -8.11 -16.34 11.74
CA ALA A 299 -6.93 -15.91 12.52
C ALA A 299 -5.65 -15.81 11.68
N ASP A 300 -5.64 -16.46 10.51
CA ASP A 300 -4.53 -16.45 9.57
C ASP A 300 -4.73 -15.38 8.46
N GLY A 301 -5.91 -14.72 8.44
CA GLY A 301 -6.27 -13.71 7.44
C GLY A 301 -7.27 -14.20 6.39
N PHE A 302 -7.63 -15.50 6.34
CA PHE A 302 -8.65 -16.01 5.42
C PHE A 302 -10.04 -15.64 5.95
N ARG A 303 -10.62 -14.62 5.37
CA ARG A 303 -11.80 -13.93 5.92
C ARG A 303 -12.98 -14.84 6.18
N ARG A 304 -13.64 -14.67 7.33
CA ARG A 304 -14.85 -15.40 7.68
C ARG A 304 -16.01 -15.16 6.70
N ALA A 305 -15.98 -14.02 6.03
CA ALA A 305 -16.93 -13.67 4.97
C ALA A 305 -16.85 -14.62 3.75
N ALA A 306 -15.76 -15.34 3.53
CA ALA A 306 -15.66 -16.38 2.50
C ALA A 306 -16.56 -17.60 2.74
N SER A 307 -17.23 -17.68 3.90
CA SER A 307 -18.15 -18.77 4.24
C SER A 307 -19.26 -18.93 3.21
N SER A 308 -19.69 -20.18 2.95
CA SER A 308 -20.80 -20.46 2.04
C SER A 308 -22.12 -19.81 2.50
N GLY A 309 -22.90 -19.28 1.57
CA GLY A 309 -24.10 -18.50 1.85
C GLY A 309 -23.86 -17.10 2.43
N VAL A 310 -22.59 -16.62 2.44
CA VAL A 310 -22.21 -15.25 2.83
C VAL A 310 -21.50 -14.61 1.64
N GLY A 311 -20.24 -14.92 1.39
CA GLY A 311 -19.46 -14.44 0.24
C GLY A 311 -19.17 -15.52 -0.81
N ASP A 312 -19.54 -16.78 -0.51
CA ASP A 312 -19.34 -17.94 -1.38
C ASP A 312 -17.91 -18.02 -1.95
N GLY A 313 -16.93 -17.92 -1.04
CA GLY A 313 -15.52 -17.92 -1.37
C GLY A 313 -15.04 -19.26 -1.93
N TRP A 314 -13.89 -19.21 -2.57
CA TRP A 314 -13.22 -20.41 -3.11
C TRP A 314 -11.70 -20.33 -2.94
N VAL A 315 -11.05 -21.46 -3.14
CA VAL A 315 -9.60 -21.59 -3.26
C VAL A 315 -9.29 -22.32 -4.56
N ILE A 316 -8.01 -22.37 -4.96
CA ILE A 316 -7.59 -23.13 -6.13
C ILE A 316 -6.82 -24.39 -5.70
N ILE A 317 -7.25 -25.55 -6.19
CA ILE A 317 -6.59 -26.85 -6.01
C ILE A 317 -6.43 -27.48 -7.38
N ALA A 318 -5.23 -27.88 -7.76
CA ALA A 318 -4.93 -28.45 -9.08
C ALA A 318 -5.48 -27.59 -10.25
N GLY A 319 -5.39 -26.26 -10.14
CA GLY A 319 -5.88 -25.30 -11.15
C GLY A 319 -7.41 -25.17 -11.23
N LYS A 320 -8.18 -25.81 -10.33
CA LYS A 320 -9.64 -25.77 -10.30
C LYS A 320 -10.14 -25.06 -9.05
N ARG A 321 -11.28 -24.38 -9.15
CA ARG A 321 -11.96 -23.76 -8.00
C ARG A 321 -12.54 -24.84 -7.09
N ALA A 322 -12.24 -24.73 -5.79
CA ALA A 322 -12.82 -25.51 -4.70
C ALA A 322 -13.58 -24.57 -3.78
N ALA A 323 -14.90 -24.64 -3.76
CA ALA A 323 -15.77 -23.75 -3.00
C ALA A 323 -15.63 -23.99 -1.49
N VAL A 324 -15.69 -22.93 -0.69
CA VAL A 324 -15.72 -23.01 0.77
C VAL A 324 -17.08 -23.57 1.22
N MET A 325 -17.06 -24.60 2.06
CA MET A 325 -18.25 -25.26 2.58
C MET A 325 -18.46 -24.96 4.06
N GLY A 326 -19.64 -24.46 4.40
CA GLY A 326 -19.97 -24.02 5.76
C GLY A 326 -19.20 -22.76 6.19
N ARG A 327 -19.09 -22.56 7.49
CA ARG A 327 -18.41 -21.37 8.04
C ARG A 327 -16.91 -21.59 8.17
N VAL A 328 -16.13 -20.60 7.71
CA VAL A 328 -14.70 -20.54 7.98
C VAL A 328 -14.49 -20.46 9.49
N SER A 329 -13.65 -21.34 10.04
CA SER A 329 -13.31 -21.41 11.45
C SER A 329 -12.09 -20.53 11.76
N MET A 330 -11.69 -20.46 13.03
CA MET A 330 -10.52 -19.67 13.46
C MET A 330 -9.24 -20.08 12.71
N ASN A 331 -9.00 -21.39 12.59
CA ASN A 331 -7.76 -21.92 12.00
C ASN A 331 -7.98 -23.04 10.98
N LEU A 332 -9.22 -23.27 10.57
CA LEU A 332 -9.59 -24.35 9.63
C LEU A 332 -10.62 -23.85 8.62
N THR A 333 -10.52 -24.34 7.40
CA THR A 333 -11.49 -24.12 6.32
C THR A 333 -11.76 -25.44 5.64
N VAL A 334 -13.03 -25.69 5.33
CA VAL A 334 -13.49 -26.88 4.57
C VAL A 334 -13.83 -26.44 3.16
N VAL A 335 -13.41 -27.21 2.15
CA VAL A 335 -13.69 -26.92 0.74
C VAL A 335 -14.21 -28.15 0.00
N ASP A 336 -15.07 -27.95 -0.99
CA ASP A 336 -15.60 -29.01 -1.85
C ASP A 336 -14.59 -29.41 -2.94
N VAL A 337 -14.13 -30.62 -2.92
CA VAL A 337 -13.22 -31.19 -3.92
C VAL A 337 -13.86 -32.33 -4.72
N SER A 338 -15.21 -32.46 -4.70
CA SER A 338 -15.91 -33.51 -5.37
C SER A 338 -15.68 -33.59 -6.89
N ALA A 339 -15.46 -32.44 -7.52
CA ALA A 339 -15.19 -32.29 -8.96
C ALA A 339 -13.68 -32.24 -9.31
N ILE A 340 -12.78 -32.47 -8.33
CA ILE A 340 -11.34 -32.39 -8.52
C ILE A 340 -10.73 -33.79 -8.35
N ASP A 341 -10.19 -34.34 -9.44
CA ASP A 341 -9.58 -35.65 -9.42
C ASP A 341 -8.25 -35.63 -8.60
N ARG A 342 -7.96 -36.79 -7.97
CA ARG A 342 -6.67 -37.09 -7.32
C ARG A 342 -6.22 -36.07 -6.25
N VAL A 343 -7.15 -35.47 -5.48
CA VAL A 343 -6.79 -34.69 -4.33
C VAL A 343 -6.27 -35.61 -3.21
N TYR A 344 -5.15 -35.25 -2.57
CA TYR A 344 -4.49 -36.01 -1.52
C TYR A 344 -3.97 -35.07 -0.41
N GLU A 345 -3.71 -35.61 0.77
CA GLU A 345 -3.11 -34.89 1.89
C GLU A 345 -1.69 -34.44 1.54
N GLY A 346 -1.36 -33.17 1.86
CA GLY A 346 -0.11 -32.52 1.44
C GLY A 346 -0.18 -31.81 0.09
N MET A 347 -1.29 -31.96 -0.67
CA MET A 347 -1.46 -31.24 -1.95
C MET A 347 -1.56 -29.73 -1.71
N GLU A 348 -0.82 -28.95 -2.51
CA GLU A 348 -0.82 -27.48 -2.45
C GLU A 348 -2.18 -26.90 -2.81
N VAL A 349 -2.55 -25.88 -2.08
CA VAL A 349 -3.78 -25.07 -2.25
C VAL A 349 -3.41 -23.62 -2.34
N LEU A 350 -3.86 -22.94 -3.38
CA LEU A 350 -3.69 -21.50 -3.53
C LEU A 350 -4.87 -20.78 -2.88
N LEU A 351 -4.57 -19.99 -1.85
CA LEU A 351 -5.54 -19.18 -1.12
C LEU A 351 -5.69 -17.80 -1.74
N LEU A 352 -4.60 -17.23 -2.29
CA LEU A 352 -4.58 -15.98 -3.04
C LEU A 352 -3.51 -16.06 -4.12
N GLY A 353 -3.84 -15.64 -5.35
CA GLY A 353 -2.99 -15.69 -6.53
C GLY A 353 -3.83 -15.90 -7.80
N ASP A 354 -3.27 -16.59 -8.79
CA ASP A 354 -3.92 -16.80 -10.08
C ASP A 354 -5.23 -17.61 -9.91
N GLY A 355 -6.36 -17.01 -10.30
CA GLY A 355 -7.71 -17.62 -10.20
C GLY A 355 -8.44 -17.39 -8.88
N VAL A 356 -7.79 -16.77 -7.88
CA VAL A 356 -8.38 -16.30 -6.63
C VAL A 356 -7.66 -15.03 -6.19
N THR A 357 -8.10 -13.87 -6.67
CA THR A 357 -7.39 -12.60 -6.52
C THR A 357 -7.71 -11.89 -5.21
N ALA A 358 -6.94 -10.85 -4.87
CA ALA A 358 -7.23 -9.98 -3.74
C ALA A 358 -8.57 -9.24 -3.93
N GLU A 359 -8.92 -8.90 -5.18
CA GLU A 359 -10.19 -8.28 -5.56
C GLU A 359 -11.37 -9.25 -5.38
N ASP A 360 -11.20 -10.55 -5.70
CA ASP A 360 -12.20 -11.58 -5.42
C ASP A 360 -12.47 -11.65 -3.91
N GLN A 361 -11.40 -11.73 -3.09
CA GLN A 361 -11.55 -11.80 -1.65
C GLN A 361 -12.12 -10.51 -1.05
N ALA A 362 -11.77 -9.36 -1.60
CA ALA A 362 -12.34 -8.07 -1.21
C ALA A 362 -13.85 -8.03 -1.48
N ARG A 363 -14.28 -8.53 -2.64
CA ARG A 363 -15.72 -8.63 -3.00
C ARG A 363 -16.49 -9.54 -2.04
N TRP A 364 -15.95 -10.72 -1.68
CA TRP A 364 -16.59 -11.60 -0.69
C TRP A 364 -16.74 -10.95 0.67
N SER A 365 -15.81 -10.08 1.01
CA SER A 365 -15.68 -9.49 2.36
C SER A 365 -16.31 -8.11 2.49
N GLY A 366 -16.80 -7.52 1.39
CA GLY A 366 -17.31 -6.15 1.38
C GLY A 366 -16.24 -5.11 1.75
N THR A 367 -15.00 -5.32 1.26
CA THR A 367 -13.84 -4.46 1.56
C THR A 367 -13.02 -4.20 0.28
N ILE A 368 -11.78 -3.75 0.42
CA ILE A 368 -10.85 -3.45 -0.66
C ILE A 368 -9.63 -4.38 -0.64
N SER A 369 -8.95 -4.54 -1.77
CA SER A 369 -7.76 -5.40 -1.90
C SER A 369 -6.64 -5.06 -0.91
N TYR A 370 -6.48 -3.80 -0.54
CA TYR A 370 -5.53 -3.36 0.51
C TYR A 370 -5.76 -4.05 1.86
N ASP A 371 -7.02 -4.12 2.31
CA ASP A 371 -7.37 -4.75 3.59
C ASP A 371 -7.12 -6.27 3.55
N ILE A 372 -7.38 -6.91 2.41
CA ILE A 372 -7.07 -8.33 2.22
C ILE A 372 -5.57 -8.58 2.34
N LEU A 373 -4.75 -7.84 1.57
CA LEU A 373 -3.30 -8.02 1.53
C LEU A 373 -2.65 -7.76 2.90
N CYS A 374 -2.99 -6.64 3.56
CA CYS A 374 -2.46 -6.29 4.87
C CYS A 374 -2.93 -7.22 6.00
N GLY A 375 -4.02 -7.97 5.77
CA GLY A 375 -4.60 -8.89 6.74
C GLY A 375 -3.99 -10.30 6.76
N ILE A 376 -3.14 -10.66 5.80
CA ILE A 376 -2.52 -11.98 5.70
C ILE A 376 -1.47 -12.16 6.82
N ARG A 377 -1.58 -13.27 7.55
CA ARG A 377 -0.69 -13.62 8.67
C ARG A 377 -0.06 -14.99 8.42
N ALA A 378 0.89 -15.03 7.52
CA ALA A 378 1.61 -16.25 7.16
C ALA A 378 3.12 -15.97 7.09
N ARG A 379 3.93 -17.02 7.10
CA ARG A 379 5.37 -16.89 6.91
C ARG A 379 5.68 -16.44 5.47
N MET A 380 6.46 -15.38 5.34
CA MET A 380 6.92 -14.89 4.04
C MET A 380 8.12 -15.69 3.54
N VAL A 381 8.17 -15.94 2.24
CA VAL A 381 9.25 -16.63 1.54
C VAL A 381 9.55 -15.84 0.27
N LYS A 382 10.82 -15.52 0.04
CA LYS A 382 11.27 -14.91 -1.22
C LYS A 382 11.26 -15.97 -2.32
N ALA A 383 10.52 -15.70 -3.42
CA ALA A 383 10.43 -16.56 -4.61
C ALA A 383 11.13 -15.92 -5.82
#